data_0e66b248d8a28a0483784dc79a8da648
#
_entry.id   0e66b248d8a28a0483784dc79a8da648
#
_cell.length_a   1.000
_cell.length_b   1.000
_cell.length_c   1.000
_cell.angle_alpha   90.00
_cell.angle_beta   90.00
_cell.angle_gamma   90.00
#
_symmetry.space_group_name_H-M   'P 1'
#
loop_
_entity.id
_entity.type
_entity.pdbx_description
1 polymer ?
#
loop_
_entity_poly.entity_id
_entity_poly.type
_entity_poly.pdbx_seq_one_letter_code
_entity_poly.pdbx_strand_id
1 'polypeptide(L)'
;MSKEKKKIIIILGATATGKSNLAVKIAKKLGGEIISADSRQVYKGLDIGTGKITKKEMRGVEHHLLDVVSPKKIFTVSEYQKITNSAIAEIVTKGKIPIICGGTGFYIDAITKNIIFPEVPPNKKLRKILEKQSAEKLFKTLEKLDKFRAKDILNKNEHNSKVRLIRAIEIAQHLGKVPHLEARPPSYEFIKIGLQL
;
A
#
# COMPACT_ATOMS: atom_id res chain seq x y z
N MET A 1 -12.97 -1.80 -30.91
CA MET A 1 -12.07 -0.66 -30.57
C MET A 1 -11.66 -0.81 -29.13
N SER A 2 -10.39 -1.09 -28.84
CA SER A 2 -9.89 -1.11 -27.46
C SER A 2 -9.96 0.31 -26.90
N LYS A 3 -10.75 0.53 -25.84
CA LYS A 3 -10.76 1.81 -25.12
C LYS A 3 -9.32 2.09 -24.65
N GLU A 4 -8.74 3.20 -25.08
CA GLU A 4 -7.44 3.66 -24.63
C GLU A 4 -7.43 3.75 -23.09
N LYS A 5 -6.50 3.07 -22.45
CA LYS A 5 -6.40 3.09 -20.98
C LYS A 5 -6.00 4.48 -20.51
N LYS A 6 -6.71 4.99 -19.52
CA LYS A 6 -6.34 6.25 -18.87
C LYS A 6 -4.98 6.13 -18.18
N LYS A 7 -4.16 7.19 -18.27
CA LYS A 7 -2.79 7.24 -17.75
C LYS A 7 -2.78 7.74 -16.31
N ILE A 8 -1.97 7.09 -15.47
CA ILE A 8 -1.70 7.48 -14.09
C ILE A 8 -0.20 7.67 -13.95
N ILE A 9 0.22 8.79 -13.36
CA ILE A 9 1.62 9.07 -13.09
C ILE A 9 1.96 8.55 -11.68
N ILE A 10 3.10 7.89 -11.54
CA ILE A 10 3.61 7.41 -10.25
C ILE A 10 4.98 8.03 -10.01
N ILE A 11 5.12 8.73 -8.88
CA ILE A 11 6.39 9.33 -8.45
C ILE A 11 6.84 8.59 -7.18
N LEU A 12 7.93 7.86 -7.30
CA LEU A 12 8.46 7.01 -6.23
C LEU A 12 9.94 7.29 -5.94
N GLY A 13 10.38 6.94 -4.74
CA GLY A 13 11.77 7.12 -4.30
C GLY A 13 11.88 7.15 -2.77
N ALA A 14 13.10 7.23 -2.24
CA ALA A 14 13.35 7.31 -0.81
C ALA A 14 12.79 8.59 -0.17
N THR A 15 12.71 8.63 1.15
CA THR A 15 12.35 9.85 1.88
C THR A 15 13.36 10.97 1.57
N ALA A 16 12.91 12.21 1.56
CA ALA A 16 13.72 13.42 1.30
C ALA A 16 14.29 13.57 -0.13
N THR A 17 13.89 12.74 -1.12
CA THR A 17 14.33 12.87 -2.53
C THR A 17 13.60 13.97 -3.32
N GLY A 18 12.73 14.77 -2.69
CA GLY A 18 11.99 15.85 -3.39
C GLY A 18 10.73 15.39 -4.13
N LYS A 19 10.25 14.15 -3.93
CA LYS A 19 9.05 13.59 -4.60
C LYS A 19 7.83 14.50 -4.54
N SER A 20 7.49 15.00 -3.34
CA SER A 20 6.28 15.81 -3.13
C SER A 20 6.34 17.11 -3.92
N ASN A 21 7.50 17.77 -3.95
CA ASN A 21 7.69 19.00 -4.74
C ASN A 21 7.55 18.72 -6.25
N LEU A 22 8.15 17.62 -6.74
CA LEU A 22 8.00 17.21 -8.14
C LEU A 22 6.54 16.88 -8.47
N ALA A 23 5.84 16.15 -7.59
CA ALA A 23 4.44 15.81 -7.78
C ALA A 23 3.56 17.06 -7.89
N VAL A 24 3.76 18.05 -7.02
CA VAL A 24 3.04 19.33 -7.08
C VAL A 24 3.32 20.10 -8.38
N LYS A 25 4.59 20.13 -8.84
CA LYS A 25 4.95 20.76 -10.11
C LYS A 25 4.26 20.10 -11.30
N ILE A 26 4.27 18.76 -11.36
CA ILE A 26 3.62 17.98 -12.42
C ILE A 26 2.10 18.15 -12.36
N ALA A 27 1.50 18.07 -11.16
CA ALA A 27 0.07 18.26 -10.98
C ALA A 27 -0.40 19.62 -11.49
N LYS A 28 0.31 20.69 -11.16
CA LYS A 28 0.00 22.04 -11.68
C LYS A 28 0.09 22.13 -13.19
N LYS A 29 1.13 21.55 -13.77
CA LYS A 29 1.36 21.62 -15.23
C LYS A 29 0.33 20.83 -16.02
N LEU A 30 -0.14 19.70 -15.48
CA LEU A 30 -1.02 18.76 -16.17
C LEU A 30 -2.48 18.81 -15.71
N GLY A 31 -2.84 19.68 -14.77
CA GLY A 31 -4.19 19.73 -14.19
C GLY A 31 -4.52 18.47 -13.38
N GLY A 32 -3.54 17.89 -12.67
CA GLY A 32 -3.71 16.65 -11.91
C GLY A 32 -4.02 16.86 -10.42
N GLU A 33 -4.38 15.77 -9.75
CA GLU A 33 -4.53 15.67 -8.29
C GLU A 33 -3.61 14.57 -7.75
N ILE A 34 -3.12 14.74 -6.51
CA ILE A 34 -2.12 13.85 -5.92
C ILE A 34 -2.78 12.87 -4.96
N ILE A 35 -2.37 11.60 -5.03
CA ILE A 35 -2.75 10.53 -4.11
C ILE A 35 -1.50 10.10 -3.35
N SER A 36 -1.51 10.23 -2.02
CA SER A 36 -0.38 9.81 -1.19
C SER A 36 -0.22 8.29 -1.16
N ALA A 37 1.01 7.80 -1.43
CA ALA A 37 1.40 6.40 -1.28
C ALA A 37 2.42 6.24 -0.14
N ASP A 38 2.10 6.83 1.01
CA ASP A 38 2.92 6.78 2.22
C ASP A 38 2.12 6.18 3.38
N SER A 39 2.63 5.06 3.93
CA SER A 39 1.95 4.32 5.00
C SER A 39 1.94 5.03 6.37
N ARG A 40 2.61 6.17 6.50
CA ARG A 40 2.65 6.99 7.71
C ARG A 40 1.80 8.25 7.58
N GLN A 41 1.82 8.90 6.43
CA GLN A 41 1.07 10.14 6.18
C GLN A 41 -0.46 9.94 6.13
N VAL A 42 -0.93 8.71 6.00
CA VAL A 42 -2.37 8.37 6.08
C VAL A 42 -2.97 8.63 7.47
N TYR A 43 -2.16 8.66 8.52
CA TYR A 43 -2.62 8.83 9.89
C TYR A 43 -2.79 10.31 10.27
N LYS A 44 -3.94 10.61 10.90
CA LYS A 44 -4.27 11.95 11.41
C LYS A 44 -3.30 12.38 12.52
N GLY A 45 -2.82 13.62 12.42
CA GLY A 45 -1.97 14.24 13.44
C GLY A 45 -0.54 13.71 13.52
N LEU A 46 -0.13 12.83 12.61
CA LEU A 46 1.28 12.40 12.49
C LEU A 46 1.97 13.24 11.40
N ASP A 47 2.24 14.49 11.68
CA ASP A 47 2.68 15.45 10.66
C ASP A 47 4.20 15.59 10.61
N ILE A 48 4.84 15.98 11.72
CA ILE A 48 6.27 16.28 11.79
C ILE A 48 7.11 15.02 11.52
N GLY A 49 6.86 13.95 12.30
CA GLY A 49 7.63 12.70 12.22
C GLY A 49 7.49 11.92 10.91
N THR A 50 6.52 12.27 10.07
CA THR A 50 6.29 11.63 8.77
C THR A 50 6.70 12.50 7.59
N GLY A 51 7.11 13.74 7.83
CA GLY A 51 7.37 14.71 6.78
C GLY A 51 6.14 14.95 5.89
N LYS A 52 4.94 14.99 6.51
CA LYS A 52 3.70 15.22 5.79
C LYS A 52 3.72 16.58 5.12
N ILE A 53 3.31 16.61 3.85
CA ILE A 53 3.26 17.84 3.06
C ILE A 53 2.29 18.85 3.69
N THR A 54 2.73 20.08 3.87
CA THR A 54 1.92 21.17 4.44
C THR A 54 1.02 21.82 3.38
N LYS A 55 -0.04 22.51 3.82
CA LYS A 55 -0.93 23.29 2.95
C LYS A 55 -0.18 24.26 2.06
N LYS A 56 0.87 24.92 2.59
CA LYS A 56 1.74 25.84 1.84
C LYS A 56 2.50 25.13 0.71
N GLU A 57 3.03 23.95 0.99
CA GLU A 57 3.77 23.14 0.02
C GLU A 57 2.86 22.51 -1.03
N MET A 58 1.61 22.20 -0.72
CA MET A 58 0.60 21.72 -1.68
C MET A 58 0.31 22.76 -2.78
N ARG A 59 0.52 24.05 -2.51
CA ARG A 59 0.35 25.15 -3.49
C ARG A 59 -1.00 25.11 -4.22
N GLY A 60 -2.07 24.75 -3.53
CA GLY A 60 -3.44 24.65 -4.07
C GLY A 60 -3.73 23.38 -4.86
N VAL A 61 -2.79 22.43 -4.96
CA VAL A 61 -3.06 21.11 -5.54
C VAL A 61 -3.80 20.24 -4.54
N GLU A 62 -4.88 19.60 -4.98
CA GLU A 62 -5.65 18.66 -4.15
C GLU A 62 -4.83 17.40 -3.85
N HIS A 63 -4.84 16.99 -2.58
CA HIS A 63 -4.14 15.79 -2.11
C HIS A 63 -5.13 14.85 -1.43
N HIS A 64 -5.13 13.60 -1.89
CA HIS A 64 -5.94 12.51 -1.36
C HIS A 64 -5.10 11.60 -0.46
N LEU A 65 -5.76 10.88 0.44
CA LEU A 65 -5.18 9.87 1.34
C LEU A 65 -4.16 10.44 2.35
N LEU A 66 -4.25 11.71 2.67
CA LEU A 66 -3.63 12.29 3.84
C LEU A 66 -4.66 12.35 4.98
N ASP A 67 -4.27 12.06 6.23
CA ASP A 67 -5.14 12.20 7.41
C ASP A 67 -6.47 11.42 7.35
N VAL A 68 -6.49 10.28 6.65
CA VAL A 68 -7.72 9.49 6.46
C VAL A 68 -7.99 8.48 7.57
N VAL A 69 -6.99 8.19 8.43
CA VAL A 69 -7.08 7.13 9.44
C VAL A 69 -6.69 7.65 10.83
N SER A 70 -7.45 7.26 11.86
CA SER A 70 -7.03 7.50 13.25
C SER A 70 -5.78 6.68 13.60
N PRO A 71 -4.79 7.24 14.34
CA PRO A 71 -3.62 6.49 14.79
C PRO A 71 -3.93 5.25 15.65
N LYS A 72 -5.13 5.18 16.21
CA LYS A 72 -5.61 4.04 17.00
C LYS A 72 -6.06 2.85 16.13
N LYS A 73 -6.21 3.05 14.81
CA LYS A 73 -6.67 2.03 13.86
C LYS A 73 -5.49 1.50 13.05
N ILE A 74 -5.41 0.18 12.88
CA ILE A 74 -4.51 -0.44 11.92
C ILE A 74 -5.07 -0.19 10.52
N PHE A 75 -4.25 0.35 9.63
CA PHE A 75 -4.60 0.59 8.24
C PHE A 75 -3.84 -0.39 7.35
N THR A 76 -4.59 -1.18 6.59
CA THR A 76 -4.04 -2.28 5.78
C THR A 76 -3.82 -1.86 4.33
N VAL A 77 -2.95 -2.59 3.61
CA VAL A 77 -2.74 -2.38 2.17
C VAL A 77 -4.02 -2.63 1.35
N SER A 78 -4.89 -3.55 1.78
CA SER A 78 -6.18 -3.78 1.13
C SER A 78 -7.12 -2.59 1.29
N GLU A 79 -7.18 -1.97 2.48
CA GLU A 79 -7.92 -0.72 2.70
C GLU A 79 -7.33 0.42 1.87
N TYR A 80 -5.99 0.53 1.83
CA TYR A 80 -5.29 1.50 0.97
C TYR A 80 -5.70 1.33 -0.49
N GLN A 81 -5.63 0.12 -1.03
CA GLN A 81 -6.00 -0.17 -2.42
C GLN A 81 -7.44 0.25 -2.72
N LYS A 82 -8.38 -0.09 -1.83
CA LYS A 82 -9.79 0.25 -2.00
C LYS A 82 -10.01 1.76 -2.10
N ILE A 83 -9.49 2.53 -1.14
CA ILE A 83 -9.71 3.99 -1.14
C ILE A 83 -8.89 4.70 -2.23
N THR A 84 -7.71 4.17 -2.61
CA THR A 84 -6.93 4.68 -3.75
C THR A 84 -7.68 4.50 -5.05
N ASN A 85 -8.28 3.32 -5.30
CA ASN A 85 -9.07 3.08 -6.50
C ASN A 85 -10.29 4.00 -6.58
N SER A 86 -10.95 4.28 -5.44
CA SER A 86 -12.03 5.26 -5.37
C SER A 86 -11.55 6.68 -5.70
N ALA A 87 -10.42 7.10 -5.14
CA ALA A 87 -9.83 8.41 -5.43
C ALA A 87 -9.41 8.54 -6.90
N ILE A 88 -8.81 7.49 -7.48
CA ILE A 88 -8.48 7.47 -8.92
C ILE A 88 -9.73 7.67 -9.76
N ALA A 89 -10.81 6.93 -9.47
CA ALA A 89 -12.06 7.03 -10.21
C ALA A 89 -12.66 8.45 -10.12
N GLU A 90 -12.65 9.05 -8.93
CA GLU A 90 -13.11 10.42 -8.70
C GLU A 90 -12.30 11.44 -9.52
N ILE A 91 -10.97 11.37 -9.45
CA ILE A 91 -10.07 12.29 -10.18
C ILE A 91 -10.31 12.17 -11.70
N VAL A 92 -10.41 10.93 -12.19
CA VAL A 92 -10.68 10.65 -13.62
C VAL A 92 -12.05 11.19 -14.05
N THR A 93 -13.07 11.09 -13.20
CA THR A 93 -14.41 11.63 -13.50
C THR A 93 -14.40 13.16 -13.59
N LYS A 94 -13.55 13.84 -12.81
CA LYS A 94 -13.30 15.29 -12.92
C LYS A 94 -12.51 15.68 -14.19
N GLY A 95 -12.12 14.75 -15.04
CA GLY A 95 -11.28 15.01 -16.21
C GLY A 95 -9.82 15.31 -15.88
N LYS A 96 -9.37 15.05 -14.64
CA LYS A 96 -8.03 15.32 -14.15
C LYS A 96 -7.13 14.08 -14.21
N ILE A 97 -5.82 14.29 -14.06
CA ILE A 97 -4.80 13.22 -14.09
C ILE A 97 -4.47 12.79 -12.65
N PRO A 98 -4.67 11.50 -12.29
CA PRO A 98 -4.24 10.99 -11.01
C PRO A 98 -2.70 10.88 -10.95
N ILE A 99 -2.09 11.37 -9.86
CA ILE A 99 -0.65 11.30 -9.61
C ILE A 99 -0.43 10.60 -8.27
N ILE A 100 0.06 9.38 -8.27
CA ILE A 100 0.40 8.65 -7.04
C ILE A 100 1.81 9.03 -6.63
N CYS A 101 1.98 9.54 -5.41
CA CYS A 101 3.28 10.00 -4.90
C CYS A 101 3.59 9.39 -3.54
N GLY A 102 4.73 8.69 -3.41
CA GLY A 102 5.15 8.15 -2.12
C GLY A 102 6.32 7.17 -2.17
N GLY A 103 6.65 6.64 -0.99
CA GLY A 103 7.78 5.70 -0.80
C GLY A 103 7.36 4.29 -0.38
N THR A 104 6.08 4.01 -0.16
CA THR A 104 5.63 2.69 0.28
C THR A 104 5.43 1.77 -0.93
N GLY A 105 6.48 1.02 -1.29
CA GLY A 105 6.50 0.16 -2.49
C GLY A 105 5.33 -0.82 -2.53
N PHE A 106 4.97 -1.43 -1.40
CA PHE A 106 3.84 -2.37 -1.36
C PHE A 106 2.48 -1.72 -1.65
N TYR A 107 2.29 -0.44 -1.31
CA TYR A 107 1.10 0.32 -1.70
C TYR A 107 1.06 0.55 -3.20
N ILE A 108 2.20 0.93 -3.77
CA ILE A 108 2.34 1.15 -5.22
C ILE A 108 2.10 -0.15 -5.98
N ASP A 109 2.72 -1.26 -5.54
CA ASP A 109 2.54 -2.58 -6.14
C ASP A 109 1.08 -3.06 -6.08
N ALA A 110 0.38 -2.83 -4.97
CA ALA A 110 -1.03 -3.17 -4.82
C ALA A 110 -1.90 -2.55 -5.91
N ILE A 111 -1.61 -1.31 -6.30
CA ILE A 111 -2.33 -0.58 -7.35
C ILE A 111 -1.84 -0.99 -8.74
N THR A 112 -0.53 -0.96 -8.98
CA THR A 112 0.02 -1.17 -10.33
C THR A 112 -0.10 -2.59 -10.84
N LYS A 113 -0.05 -3.56 -9.94
CA LYS A 113 -0.24 -4.99 -10.23
C LYS A 113 -1.69 -5.44 -10.02
N ASN A 114 -2.58 -4.54 -9.57
CA ASN A 114 -3.97 -4.86 -9.25
C ASN A 114 -4.10 -6.14 -8.42
N ILE A 115 -3.37 -6.19 -7.29
CA ILE A 115 -3.23 -7.38 -6.45
C ILE A 115 -4.57 -7.73 -5.80
N ILE A 116 -4.94 -9.01 -5.83
CA ILE A 116 -6.11 -9.54 -5.11
C ILE A 116 -5.64 -9.97 -3.73
N PHE A 117 -6.15 -9.30 -2.71
CA PHE A 117 -5.87 -9.69 -1.31
C PHE A 117 -6.91 -10.68 -0.81
N PRO A 118 -6.51 -11.71 -0.02
CA PRO A 118 -7.45 -12.65 0.57
C PRO A 118 -8.37 -11.93 1.56
N GLU A 119 -9.68 -12.18 1.45
CA GLU A 119 -10.72 -11.58 2.29
C GLU A 119 -10.82 -12.30 3.65
N VAL A 120 -9.74 -12.29 4.40
CA VAL A 120 -9.66 -12.86 5.75
C VAL A 120 -9.54 -11.73 6.76
N PRO A 121 -10.56 -11.49 7.59
CA PRO A 121 -10.50 -10.43 8.61
C PRO A 121 -9.49 -10.76 9.70
N PRO A 122 -8.87 -9.74 10.33
CA PRO A 122 -7.95 -9.94 11.44
C PRO A 122 -8.63 -10.60 12.64
N ASN A 123 -8.06 -11.71 13.13
CA ASN A 123 -8.53 -12.40 14.33
C ASN A 123 -7.79 -11.89 15.57
N LYS A 124 -8.38 -10.92 16.28
CA LYS A 124 -7.76 -10.29 17.46
C LYS A 124 -7.44 -11.29 18.59
N LYS A 125 -8.29 -12.31 18.80
CA LYS A 125 -8.06 -13.34 19.83
C LYS A 125 -6.85 -14.20 19.47
N LEU A 126 -6.79 -14.69 18.24
CA LEU A 126 -5.68 -15.47 17.74
C LEU A 126 -4.36 -14.66 17.78
N ARG A 127 -4.38 -13.42 17.34
CA ARG A 127 -3.18 -12.54 17.36
C ARG A 127 -2.60 -12.40 18.76
N LYS A 128 -3.45 -12.13 19.78
CA LYS A 128 -3.00 -12.02 21.18
C LYS A 128 -2.28 -13.29 21.67
N ILE A 129 -2.68 -14.46 21.19
CA ILE A 129 -2.02 -15.74 21.54
C ILE A 129 -0.71 -15.88 20.79
N LEU A 130 -0.71 -15.62 19.49
CA LEU A 130 0.46 -15.78 18.63
C LEU A 130 1.55 -14.74 18.92
N GLU A 131 1.21 -13.51 19.26
CA GLU A 131 2.17 -12.45 19.61
C GLU A 131 3.08 -12.80 20.79
N LYS A 132 2.61 -13.65 21.71
CA LYS A 132 3.38 -14.16 22.85
C LYS A 132 4.43 -15.21 22.46
N GLN A 133 4.37 -15.75 21.24
CA GLN A 133 5.27 -16.80 20.77
C GLN A 133 6.53 -16.21 20.11
N SER A 134 7.61 -17.00 20.11
CA SER A 134 8.82 -16.65 19.35
C SER A 134 8.57 -16.77 17.83
N ALA A 135 9.36 -16.06 17.02
CA ALA A 135 9.27 -16.16 15.55
C ALA A 135 9.52 -17.61 15.08
N GLU A 136 10.47 -18.31 15.71
CA GLU A 136 10.76 -19.72 15.41
C GLU A 136 9.53 -20.63 15.64
N LYS A 137 8.83 -20.47 16.77
CA LYS A 137 7.62 -21.25 17.07
C LYS A 137 6.49 -20.95 16.09
N LEU A 138 6.32 -19.66 15.73
CA LEU A 138 5.35 -19.24 14.71
C LEU A 138 5.69 -19.84 13.34
N PHE A 139 6.98 -19.86 12.96
CA PHE A 139 7.41 -20.45 11.72
C PHE A 139 7.11 -21.96 11.67
N LYS A 140 7.44 -22.72 12.71
CA LYS A 140 7.10 -24.14 12.83
C LYS A 140 5.58 -24.39 12.79
N THR A 141 4.79 -23.47 13.34
CA THR A 141 3.32 -23.55 13.26
C THR A 141 2.85 -23.34 11.82
N LEU A 142 3.39 -22.33 11.13
CA LEU A 142 3.05 -22.09 9.73
C LEU A 142 3.48 -23.26 8.82
N GLU A 143 4.65 -23.82 9.05
CA GLU A 143 5.17 -24.97 8.29
C GLU A 143 4.24 -26.20 8.36
N LYS A 144 3.61 -26.44 9.53
CA LYS A 144 2.60 -27.50 9.69
C LYS A 144 1.30 -27.19 8.95
N LEU A 145 0.89 -25.91 8.88
CA LEU A 145 -0.33 -25.48 8.23
C LEU A 145 -0.17 -25.33 6.71
N ASP A 146 0.95 -24.77 6.28
CA ASP A 146 1.24 -24.49 4.87
C ASP A 146 2.75 -24.49 4.61
N LYS A 147 3.27 -25.63 4.19
CA LYS A 147 4.70 -25.84 3.87
C LYS A 147 5.18 -24.95 2.73
N PHE A 148 4.33 -24.70 1.71
CA PHE A 148 4.72 -23.88 0.57
C PHE A 148 4.88 -22.43 0.98
N ARG A 149 3.96 -21.91 1.78
CA ARG A 149 4.07 -20.55 2.30
C ARG A 149 5.23 -20.38 3.27
N ALA A 150 5.50 -21.36 4.11
CA ALA A 150 6.66 -21.33 5.00
C ALA A 150 7.96 -21.28 4.21
N LYS A 151 8.10 -22.10 3.16
CA LYS A 151 9.25 -22.08 2.26
C LYS A 151 9.43 -20.74 1.52
N ASP A 152 8.34 -20.13 1.04
CA ASP A 152 8.36 -18.80 0.40
C ASP A 152 8.86 -17.70 1.36
N ILE A 153 8.38 -17.71 2.61
CA ILE A 153 8.82 -16.79 3.66
C ILE A 153 10.31 -17.00 4.00
N LEU A 154 10.78 -18.25 4.04
CA LEU A 154 12.18 -18.57 4.29
C LEU A 154 13.07 -18.05 3.17
N ASN A 155 12.71 -18.32 1.92
CA ASN A 155 13.44 -17.87 0.73
C ASN A 155 13.57 -16.35 0.64
N LYS A 156 12.60 -15.61 1.21
CA LYS A 156 12.61 -14.15 1.27
C LYS A 156 13.31 -13.57 2.51
N ASN A 157 13.95 -14.42 3.32
CA ASN A 157 14.53 -14.01 4.61
C ASN A 157 13.55 -13.29 5.58
N GLU A 158 12.27 -13.66 5.51
CA GLU A 158 11.19 -13.02 6.29
C GLU A 158 10.74 -13.85 7.50
N HIS A 159 11.37 -14.99 7.76
CA HIS A 159 11.02 -15.96 8.81
C HIS A 159 11.15 -15.39 10.25
N ASN A 160 11.86 -14.27 10.44
CA ASN A 160 11.94 -13.56 11.71
C ASN A 160 10.84 -12.50 11.90
N SER A 161 10.01 -12.24 10.88
CA SER A 161 8.95 -11.25 10.94
C SER A 161 7.68 -11.82 11.57
N LYS A 162 7.51 -11.65 12.89
CA LYS A 162 6.30 -12.11 13.60
C LYS A 162 5.01 -11.63 12.95
N VAL A 163 4.96 -10.38 12.48
CA VAL A 163 3.77 -9.81 11.83
C VAL A 163 3.38 -10.61 10.58
N ARG A 164 4.35 -10.97 9.74
CA ARG A 164 4.11 -11.76 8.52
C ARG A 164 3.73 -13.19 8.83
N LEU A 165 4.41 -13.81 9.80
CA LEU A 165 4.10 -15.17 10.25
C LEU A 165 2.70 -15.26 10.84
N ILE A 166 2.33 -14.35 11.74
CA ILE A 166 0.98 -14.30 12.33
C ILE A 166 -0.07 -14.12 11.24
N ARG A 167 0.16 -13.23 10.29
CA ARG A 167 -0.79 -13.04 9.19
C ARG A 167 -0.93 -14.27 8.30
N ALA A 168 0.16 -14.94 7.99
CA ALA A 168 0.13 -16.18 7.21
C ALA A 168 -0.62 -17.29 7.96
N ILE A 169 -0.40 -17.43 9.27
CA ILE A 169 -1.11 -18.40 10.12
C ILE A 169 -2.62 -18.10 10.15
N GLU A 170 -3.01 -16.82 10.34
CA GLU A 170 -4.43 -16.43 10.28
C GLU A 170 -5.10 -16.87 8.97
N ILE A 171 -4.45 -16.58 7.85
CA ILE A 171 -4.98 -16.91 6.53
C ILE A 171 -5.03 -18.43 6.35
N ALA A 172 -3.96 -19.16 6.70
CA ALA A 172 -3.91 -20.59 6.56
C ALA A 172 -4.97 -21.30 7.43
N GLN A 173 -5.22 -20.82 8.65
CA GLN A 173 -6.28 -21.36 9.51
C GLN A 173 -7.69 -21.10 8.99
N HIS A 174 -7.90 -19.97 8.29
CA HIS A 174 -9.21 -19.59 7.77
C HIS A 174 -9.52 -20.27 6.42
N LEU A 175 -8.53 -20.35 5.53
CA LEU A 175 -8.70 -20.85 4.16
C LEU A 175 -8.10 -22.22 3.90
N GLY A 176 -7.48 -22.86 4.91
CA GLY A 176 -6.74 -24.11 4.77
C GLY A 176 -5.31 -23.94 4.24
N LYS A 177 -5.07 -22.92 3.43
CA LYS A 177 -3.74 -22.53 2.91
C LYS A 177 -3.69 -21.02 2.66
N VAL A 178 -2.48 -20.47 2.54
CA VAL A 178 -2.28 -19.08 2.12
C VAL A 178 -2.30 -19.02 0.58
N PRO A 179 -3.29 -18.37 -0.04
CA PRO A 179 -3.32 -18.26 -1.49
C PRO A 179 -2.13 -17.44 -1.99
N HIS A 180 -1.61 -17.78 -3.17
CA HIS A 180 -0.71 -16.87 -3.87
C HIS A 180 -1.43 -15.56 -4.16
N LEU A 181 -0.71 -14.44 -3.98
CA LEU A 181 -1.28 -13.14 -4.36
C LEU A 181 -1.38 -13.10 -5.89
N GLU A 182 -2.61 -13.15 -6.36
CA GLU A 182 -2.90 -13.03 -7.78
C GLU A 182 -2.90 -11.56 -8.19
N ALA A 183 -2.45 -11.29 -9.40
CA ALA A 183 -2.53 -9.98 -10.03
C ALA A 183 -3.51 -10.05 -11.20
N ARG A 184 -4.39 -9.06 -11.30
CA ARG A 184 -5.23 -8.86 -12.49
C ARG A 184 -4.58 -7.86 -13.43
N PRO A 185 -4.87 -7.94 -14.74
CA PRO A 185 -4.44 -6.89 -15.66
C PRO A 185 -4.86 -5.51 -15.12
N PRO A 186 -3.95 -4.54 -15.08
CA PRO A 186 -4.28 -3.23 -14.57
C PRO A 186 -5.29 -2.51 -15.49
N SER A 187 -6.24 -1.81 -14.86
CA SER A 187 -7.26 -1.03 -15.57
C SER A 187 -6.73 0.27 -16.20
N TYR A 188 -5.52 0.67 -15.79
CA TYR A 188 -4.86 1.92 -16.15
C TYR A 188 -3.49 1.65 -16.74
N GLU A 189 -2.97 2.60 -17.52
CA GLU A 189 -1.57 2.65 -17.93
C GLU A 189 -0.77 3.46 -16.89
N PHE A 190 0.38 2.95 -16.44
CA PHE A 190 1.18 3.59 -15.40
C PHE A 190 2.50 4.12 -15.94
N ILE A 191 2.74 5.44 -15.79
CA ILE A 191 4.00 6.09 -16.07
C ILE A 191 4.76 6.24 -14.75
N LYS A 192 5.89 5.53 -14.58
CA LYS A 192 6.66 5.51 -13.34
C LYS A 192 7.88 6.41 -13.43
N ILE A 193 8.05 7.31 -12.47
CA ILE A 193 9.17 8.22 -12.31
C ILE A 193 9.85 7.90 -10.97
N GLY A 194 11.05 7.34 -11.02
CA GLY A 194 11.86 7.07 -9.84
C GLY A 194 12.81 8.24 -9.54
N LEU A 195 12.86 8.67 -8.27
CA LEU A 195 13.84 9.65 -7.79
C LEU A 195 14.90 8.95 -6.93
N GLN A 196 16.16 9.24 -7.22
CA GLN A 196 17.33 8.84 -6.43
C GLN A 196 18.02 10.11 -5.90
N LEU A 197 18.72 9.97 -4.75
CA LEU A 197 19.65 10.98 -4.23
C LEU A 197 20.97 10.85 -4.96
#